data_8e57da3c04847083d9a6d24ff9319e8d
#
_entry.id   8e57da3c04847083d9a6d24ff9319e8d
#
_cell.length_a   1.000
_cell.length_b   1.000
_cell.length_c   1.000
_cell.angle_alpha   90.00
_cell.angle_beta   90.00
_cell.angle_gamma   90.00
#
_symmetry.space_group_name_H-M   'P 1'
#
loop_
_entity.id
_entity.type
_entity.pdbx_description
1 polymer ?
#
loop_
_entity_poly.entity_id
_entity_poly.type
_entity_poly.pdbx_seq_one_letter_code
_entity_poly.pdbx_strand_id
1 'polypeptide(L)'
;MKKIISILLLSLCTVAFAQKEKPMVVYDWKINRVVDGDTVEVATAWVPDPLPKKMSIRVFGVDTPEKGHRAMCPSEAQRGEAATAFTKKVITDSKTARVAVMSWDKYGGRMLGDIILDNNVSLRALLIQNGFAREYYGEAKTSWCN
;
A
#
# COMPACT_ATOMS: atom_id res chain seq x y z
N MET A 1 -11.69 20.24 61.09
CA MET A 1 -10.47 19.79 60.42
C MET A 1 -10.87 19.26 59.02
N LYS A 2 -10.69 20.07 57.97
CA LYS A 2 -11.06 19.70 56.60
C LYS A 2 -9.82 19.08 55.92
N LYS A 3 -9.92 17.76 55.58
CA LYS A 3 -8.86 17.07 54.83
C LYS A 3 -9.03 17.38 53.33
N ILE A 4 -8.08 18.09 52.75
CA ILE A 4 -8.00 18.34 51.33
C ILE A 4 -7.30 17.14 50.69
N ILE A 5 -8.06 16.36 49.91
CA ILE A 5 -7.52 15.26 49.09
C ILE A 5 -7.07 15.89 47.76
N SER A 6 -5.75 15.97 47.59
CA SER A 6 -5.13 16.43 46.33
C SER A 6 -5.13 15.25 45.37
N ILE A 7 -5.97 15.32 44.33
CA ILE A 7 -5.97 14.33 43.25
C ILE A 7 -4.91 14.76 42.24
N LEU A 8 -3.80 14.02 42.22
CA LEU A 8 -2.74 14.17 41.25
C LEU A 8 -3.17 13.51 39.94
N LEU A 9 -3.60 14.32 38.97
CA LEU A 9 -3.89 13.84 37.61
C LEU A 9 -2.56 13.53 36.91
N LEU A 10 -2.21 12.24 36.80
CA LEU A 10 -1.12 11.78 35.96
C LEU A 10 -1.57 11.85 34.49
N SER A 11 -1.17 12.91 33.77
CA SER A 11 -1.34 12.99 32.32
C SER A 11 -0.37 12.01 31.66
N LEU A 12 -0.88 10.86 31.20
CA LEU A 12 -0.14 9.96 30.33
C LEU A 12 0.00 10.63 28.95
N CYS A 13 1.17 11.24 28.72
CA CYS A 13 1.56 11.71 27.41
C CYS A 13 1.89 10.49 26.54
N THR A 14 0.95 10.01 25.75
CA THR A 14 1.20 8.99 24.72
C THR A 14 2.01 9.65 23.60
N VAL A 15 3.31 9.39 23.60
CA VAL A 15 4.18 9.77 22.47
C VAL A 15 3.84 8.83 21.32
N ALA A 16 2.97 9.27 20.42
CA ALA A 16 2.75 8.61 19.15
C ALA A 16 4.06 8.74 18.35
N PHE A 17 4.78 7.63 18.19
CA PHE A 17 5.89 7.55 17.24
C PHE A 17 5.27 7.62 15.83
N ALA A 18 5.14 8.83 15.30
CA ALA A 18 4.88 9.01 13.88
C ALA A 18 6.08 8.42 13.13
N GLN A 19 5.91 7.25 12.52
CA GLN A 19 6.88 6.71 11.58
C GLN A 19 7.03 7.73 10.46
N LYS A 20 8.21 8.37 10.39
CA LYS A 20 8.51 9.39 9.40
C LYS A 20 8.53 8.71 8.03
N GLU A 21 7.44 8.79 7.30
CA GLU A 21 7.36 8.28 5.92
C GLU A 21 8.45 8.94 5.10
N LYS A 22 9.22 8.12 4.35
CA LYS A 22 10.21 8.64 3.43
C LYS A 22 9.49 9.41 2.32
N PRO A 23 10.04 10.54 1.85
CA PRO A 23 9.44 11.28 0.75
C PRO A 23 9.37 10.41 -0.50
N MET A 24 8.26 10.51 -1.23
CA MET A 24 8.07 9.83 -2.51
C MET A 24 8.31 10.80 -3.66
N VAL A 25 8.96 10.31 -4.71
CA VAL A 25 9.11 11.05 -5.97
C VAL A 25 8.08 10.53 -6.95
N VAL A 26 7.33 11.45 -7.57
CA VAL A 26 6.22 11.11 -8.48
C VAL A 26 6.69 11.17 -9.93
N TYR A 27 6.37 10.12 -10.69
CA TYR A 27 6.72 9.96 -12.10
C TYR A 27 5.49 9.64 -12.95
N ASP A 28 5.45 10.10 -14.17
CA ASP A 28 4.44 9.77 -15.19
C ASP A 28 4.81 8.49 -15.95
N TRP A 29 5.05 7.40 -15.21
CA TRP A 29 5.38 6.12 -15.82
C TRP A 29 4.12 5.38 -16.26
N LYS A 30 4.18 4.76 -17.42
CA LYS A 30 3.07 3.96 -17.93
C LYS A 30 2.87 2.71 -17.05
N ILE A 31 1.67 2.55 -16.53
CA ILE A 31 1.25 1.32 -15.88
C ILE A 31 0.86 0.31 -16.98
N ASN A 32 1.55 -0.82 -17.03
CA ASN A 32 1.30 -1.88 -18.00
C ASN A 32 0.12 -2.75 -17.58
N ARG A 33 0.09 -3.12 -16.31
CA ARG A 33 -0.97 -3.97 -15.75
C ARG A 33 -1.00 -3.93 -14.22
N VAL A 34 -2.12 -4.31 -13.67
CA VAL A 34 -2.27 -4.63 -12.24
C VAL A 34 -1.91 -6.10 -12.03
N VAL A 35 -0.98 -6.36 -11.12
CA VAL A 35 -0.53 -7.72 -10.78
C VAL A 35 -1.47 -8.34 -9.76
N ASP A 36 -1.72 -7.62 -8.65
CA ASP A 36 -2.65 -7.97 -7.59
C ASP A 36 -3.18 -6.69 -6.90
N GLY A 37 -3.84 -6.83 -5.74
CA GLY A 37 -4.52 -5.70 -5.11
C GLY A 37 -3.60 -4.52 -4.77
N ASP A 38 -2.35 -4.80 -4.39
CA ASP A 38 -1.37 -3.79 -3.95
C ASP A 38 -0.13 -3.68 -4.86
N THR A 39 -0.13 -4.30 -6.03
CA THR A 39 1.05 -4.33 -6.89
C THR A 39 0.69 -4.07 -8.36
N VAL A 40 1.39 -3.14 -8.97
CA VAL A 40 1.30 -2.84 -10.41
C VAL A 40 2.65 -3.07 -11.10
N GLU A 41 2.61 -3.36 -12.40
CA GLU A 41 3.80 -3.40 -13.25
C GLU A 41 3.83 -2.13 -14.11
N VAL A 42 4.97 -1.48 -14.14
CA VAL A 42 5.21 -0.25 -14.92
C VAL A 42 6.24 -0.47 -16.01
N ALA A 43 6.14 0.30 -17.10
CA ALA A 43 7.14 0.33 -18.14
C ALA A 43 8.37 1.11 -17.70
N THR A 44 9.56 0.56 -17.96
CA THR A 44 10.86 1.18 -17.70
C THR A 44 11.71 1.20 -18.98
N ALA A 45 11.08 1.54 -20.10
CA ALA A 45 11.74 1.56 -21.43
C ALA A 45 12.94 2.51 -21.52
N TRP A 46 13.00 3.48 -20.61
CA TRP A 46 14.07 4.47 -20.49
C TRP A 46 15.36 3.93 -19.85
N VAL A 47 15.34 2.77 -19.19
CA VAL A 47 16.56 2.16 -18.63
C VAL A 47 17.40 1.54 -19.77
N PRO A 48 18.74 1.63 -19.71
CA PRO A 48 19.60 1.05 -20.73
C PRO A 48 19.59 -0.49 -20.69
N ASP A 49 19.89 -1.11 -21.85
CA ASP A 49 20.16 -2.55 -21.90
C ASP A 49 21.41 -2.89 -21.07
N PRO A 50 21.44 -4.05 -20.38
CA PRO A 50 20.45 -5.15 -20.38
C PRO A 50 19.41 -5.07 -19.26
N LEU A 51 19.15 -3.90 -18.67
CA LEU A 51 18.23 -3.77 -17.53
C LEU A 51 16.77 -4.06 -17.94
N PRO A 52 15.96 -4.57 -17.01
CA PRO A 52 14.57 -4.91 -17.28
C PRO A 52 13.76 -3.70 -17.76
N LYS A 53 12.98 -3.88 -18.84
CA LYS A 53 12.11 -2.84 -19.42
C LYS A 53 10.76 -2.72 -18.72
N LYS A 54 10.61 -3.40 -17.58
CA LYS A 54 9.42 -3.38 -16.72
C LYS A 54 9.82 -3.59 -15.26
N MET A 55 9.05 -3.02 -14.35
CA MET A 55 9.29 -3.11 -12.92
C MET A 55 7.98 -3.16 -12.14
N SER A 56 7.97 -3.89 -11.04
CA SER A 56 6.84 -3.92 -10.13
C SER A 56 6.96 -2.81 -9.09
N ILE A 57 5.82 -2.15 -8.82
CA ILE A 57 5.64 -1.20 -7.73
C ILE A 57 4.64 -1.83 -6.75
N ARG A 58 5.07 -2.04 -5.52
CA ARG A 58 4.19 -2.44 -4.42
C ARG A 58 3.75 -1.20 -3.65
N VAL A 59 2.46 -1.08 -3.41
CA VAL A 59 1.90 -0.02 -2.56
C VAL A 59 2.43 -0.19 -1.14
N PHE A 60 3.13 0.84 -0.65
CA PHE A 60 3.72 0.85 0.69
C PHE A 60 2.66 1.02 1.76
N GLY A 61 2.88 0.37 2.91
CA GLY A 61 2.04 0.55 4.09
C GLY A 61 0.71 -0.20 4.04
N VAL A 62 0.55 -1.18 3.13
CA VAL A 62 -0.66 -2.00 3.05
C VAL A 62 -0.33 -3.48 2.88
N ASP A 63 -1.28 -4.30 3.32
CA ASP A 63 -1.38 -5.72 3.03
C ASP A 63 -2.77 -5.99 2.44
N THR A 64 -2.81 -6.58 1.25
CA THR A 64 -4.03 -7.05 0.61
C THR A 64 -4.12 -8.58 0.69
N PRO A 65 -5.34 -9.16 0.63
CA PRO A 65 -5.49 -10.60 0.53
C PRO A 65 -4.75 -11.15 -0.69
N GLU A 66 -4.13 -12.30 -0.54
CA GLU A 66 -3.50 -13.02 -1.65
C GLU A 66 -4.57 -13.64 -2.56
N LYS A 67 -4.23 -13.86 -3.83
CA LYS A 67 -5.12 -14.48 -4.82
C LYS A 67 -4.55 -15.77 -5.39
N GLY A 68 -5.42 -16.57 -5.97
CA GLY A 68 -5.05 -17.84 -6.62
C GLY A 68 -4.33 -18.79 -5.65
N HIS A 69 -3.26 -19.42 -6.12
CA HIS A 69 -2.50 -20.41 -5.34
C HIS A 69 -1.68 -19.82 -4.18
N ARG A 70 -1.55 -18.50 -4.08
CA ARG A 70 -0.86 -17.85 -2.95
C ARG A 70 -1.76 -17.62 -1.74
N ALA A 71 -3.07 -17.69 -1.95
CA ALA A 71 -4.04 -17.56 -0.86
C ALA A 71 -3.99 -18.76 0.07
N MET A 72 -4.12 -18.52 1.37
CA MET A 72 -4.09 -19.56 2.40
C MET A 72 -5.45 -20.30 2.51
N CYS A 73 -6.52 -19.76 1.95
CA CYS A 73 -7.85 -20.34 1.94
C CYS A 73 -8.72 -19.77 0.81
N PRO A 74 -9.85 -20.43 0.46
CA PRO A 74 -10.75 -19.94 -0.60
C PRO A 74 -11.31 -18.54 -0.35
N SER A 75 -11.62 -18.18 0.89
CA SER A 75 -12.15 -16.85 1.23
C SER A 75 -11.10 -15.75 1.01
N GLU A 76 -9.84 -16.01 1.32
CA GLU A 76 -8.76 -15.09 1.02
C GLU A 76 -8.58 -14.92 -0.50
N ALA A 77 -8.57 -16.03 -1.26
CA ALA A 77 -8.45 -16.00 -2.71
C ALA A 77 -9.54 -15.12 -3.35
N GLN A 78 -10.80 -15.27 -2.92
CA GLN A 78 -11.90 -14.46 -3.39
C GLN A 78 -11.73 -12.96 -3.07
N ARG A 79 -11.28 -12.64 -1.84
CA ARG A 79 -10.99 -11.27 -1.43
C ARG A 79 -9.81 -10.69 -2.21
N GLY A 80 -8.77 -11.48 -2.52
CA GLY A 80 -7.63 -11.06 -3.32
C GLY A 80 -8.01 -10.73 -4.76
N GLU A 81 -8.91 -11.52 -5.37
CA GLU A 81 -9.46 -11.21 -6.68
C GLU A 81 -10.30 -9.92 -6.65
N ALA A 82 -11.12 -9.72 -5.61
CA ALA A 82 -11.90 -8.50 -5.44
C ALA A 82 -11.00 -7.26 -5.27
N ALA A 83 -9.95 -7.34 -4.46
CA ALA A 83 -8.96 -6.28 -4.29
C ALA A 83 -8.26 -5.95 -5.63
N THR A 84 -7.87 -6.98 -6.38
CA THR A 84 -7.25 -6.81 -7.71
C THR A 84 -8.20 -6.13 -8.70
N ALA A 85 -9.48 -6.55 -8.72
CA ALA A 85 -10.51 -5.96 -9.58
C ALA A 85 -10.76 -4.49 -9.20
N PHE A 86 -10.81 -4.17 -7.91
CA PHE A 86 -10.93 -2.80 -7.43
C PHE A 86 -9.77 -1.93 -7.90
N THR A 87 -8.52 -2.38 -7.70
CA THR A 87 -7.33 -1.64 -8.15
C THR A 87 -7.33 -1.41 -9.65
N LYS A 88 -7.68 -2.45 -10.45
CA LYS A 88 -7.85 -2.29 -11.91
C LYS A 88 -8.88 -1.21 -12.24
N LYS A 89 -10.04 -1.26 -11.59
CA LYS A 89 -11.12 -0.31 -11.84
C LYS A 89 -10.68 1.13 -11.57
N VAL A 90 -10.14 1.41 -10.39
CA VAL A 90 -9.79 2.80 -10.02
C VAL A 90 -8.67 3.36 -10.88
N ILE A 91 -7.70 2.54 -11.31
CA ILE A 91 -6.63 2.97 -12.25
C ILE A 91 -7.22 3.22 -13.64
N THR A 92 -8.10 2.36 -14.14
CA THR A 92 -8.71 2.50 -15.47
C THR A 92 -9.66 3.69 -15.54
N ASP A 93 -10.41 3.95 -14.49
CA ASP A 93 -11.37 5.07 -14.41
C ASP A 93 -10.68 6.43 -14.23
N SER A 94 -9.43 6.44 -13.79
CA SER A 94 -8.65 7.67 -13.61
C SER A 94 -8.13 8.20 -14.95
N LYS A 95 -8.22 9.50 -15.17
CA LYS A 95 -7.62 10.17 -16.33
C LYS A 95 -6.10 10.19 -16.24
N THR A 96 -5.58 10.29 -15.02
CA THR A 96 -4.15 10.26 -14.71
C THR A 96 -3.88 9.26 -13.59
N ALA A 97 -2.92 8.37 -13.81
CA ALA A 97 -2.42 7.48 -12.77
C ALA A 97 -0.88 7.59 -12.79
N ARG A 98 -0.33 8.25 -11.78
CA ARG A 98 1.11 8.51 -11.64
C ARG A 98 1.72 7.59 -10.60
N VAL A 99 2.98 7.26 -10.76
CA VAL A 99 3.71 6.36 -9.87
C VAL A 99 4.54 7.16 -8.89
N ALA A 100 4.25 7.06 -7.61
CA ALA A 100 5.05 7.62 -6.54
C ALA A 100 6.03 6.55 -6.03
N VAL A 101 7.33 6.82 -6.12
CA VAL A 101 8.39 5.88 -5.72
C VAL A 101 9.04 6.35 -4.44
N MET A 102 9.17 5.44 -3.46
CA MET A 102 9.78 5.70 -2.17
C MET A 102 11.19 5.07 -2.06
N SER A 103 11.31 3.80 -2.36
CA SER A 103 12.56 3.03 -2.19
C SER A 103 12.47 1.67 -2.87
N TRP A 104 13.60 0.94 -2.91
CA TRP A 104 13.59 -0.49 -3.20
C TRP A 104 13.00 -1.28 -2.04
N ASP A 105 12.28 -2.36 -2.38
CA ASP A 105 11.87 -3.36 -1.40
C ASP A 105 13.11 -4.10 -0.87
N LYS A 106 13.13 -4.36 0.42
CA LYS A 106 14.24 -5.06 1.09
C LYS A 106 14.53 -6.46 0.54
N TYR A 107 13.55 -7.06 -0.13
CA TYR A 107 13.70 -8.38 -0.78
C TYR A 107 14.18 -8.27 -2.23
N GLY A 108 14.33 -7.06 -2.78
CA GLY A 108 14.69 -6.82 -4.18
C GLY A 108 13.55 -7.10 -5.17
N GLY A 109 13.83 -6.87 -6.45
CA GLY A 109 12.92 -7.20 -7.55
C GLY A 109 11.70 -6.29 -7.74
N ARG A 110 11.42 -5.37 -6.81
CA ARG A 110 10.34 -4.38 -6.90
C ARG A 110 10.66 -3.12 -6.12
N MET A 111 9.98 -2.05 -6.44
CA MET A 111 10.01 -0.80 -5.68
C MET A 111 8.81 -0.70 -4.74
N LEU A 112 8.99 0.04 -3.65
CA LEU A 112 7.92 0.47 -2.76
C LEU A 112 7.48 1.88 -3.14
N GLY A 113 6.18 2.12 -3.11
CA GLY A 113 5.64 3.41 -3.47
C GLY A 113 4.13 3.49 -3.34
N ASP A 114 3.50 4.30 -4.17
CA ASP A 114 2.04 4.41 -4.26
C ASP A 114 1.64 4.75 -5.71
N ILE A 115 0.35 4.65 -6.01
CA ILE A 115 -0.23 5.14 -7.25
C ILE A 115 -1.11 6.34 -6.92
N ILE A 116 -0.77 7.47 -7.52
CA ILE A 116 -1.49 8.74 -7.33
C ILE A 116 -2.45 8.93 -8.50
N LEU A 117 -3.71 8.86 -8.19
CA LEU A 117 -4.83 8.98 -9.12
C LEU A 117 -5.26 10.44 -9.27
N ASP A 118 -6.36 10.68 -9.99
CA ASP A 118 -6.94 12.01 -10.16
C ASP A 118 -7.13 12.72 -8.82
N ASN A 119 -7.00 14.05 -8.82
CA ASN A 119 -7.12 14.90 -7.62
C ASN A 119 -6.13 14.52 -6.49
N ASN A 120 -4.98 13.95 -6.82
CA ASN A 120 -3.97 13.47 -5.87
C ASN A 120 -4.46 12.40 -4.89
N VAL A 121 -5.44 11.61 -5.30
CA VAL A 121 -5.97 10.51 -4.48
C VAL A 121 -4.97 9.35 -4.49
N SER A 122 -4.61 8.88 -3.31
CA SER A 122 -3.71 7.73 -3.08
C SER A 122 -4.46 6.41 -3.26
N LEU A 123 -3.91 5.48 -4.04
CA LEU A 123 -4.43 4.12 -4.14
C LEU A 123 -4.41 3.41 -2.79
N ARG A 124 -3.34 3.61 -2.00
CA ARG A 124 -3.24 3.11 -0.62
C ARG A 124 -4.46 3.53 0.20
N ALA A 125 -4.78 4.82 0.19
CA ALA A 125 -5.92 5.34 0.95
C ALA A 125 -7.24 4.70 0.51
N LEU A 126 -7.47 4.58 -0.81
CA LEU A 126 -8.67 3.94 -1.35
C LEU A 126 -8.80 2.47 -0.95
N LEU A 127 -7.71 1.71 -1.01
CA LEU A 127 -7.70 0.30 -0.62
C LEU A 127 -8.10 0.12 0.85
N ILE A 128 -7.54 0.93 1.75
CA ILE A 128 -7.85 0.87 3.18
C ILE A 128 -9.30 1.30 3.43
N GLN A 129 -9.72 2.44 2.88
CA GLN A 129 -11.07 2.99 3.08
C GLN A 129 -12.18 2.06 2.60
N ASN A 130 -11.92 1.30 1.54
CA ASN A 130 -12.88 0.35 0.98
C ASN A 130 -12.74 -1.08 1.52
N GLY A 131 -11.87 -1.31 2.51
CA GLY A 131 -11.70 -2.61 3.16
C GLY A 131 -10.98 -3.66 2.32
N PHE A 132 -10.30 -3.27 1.23
CA PHE A 132 -9.50 -4.16 0.39
C PHE A 132 -8.08 -4.35 0.90
N ALA A 133 -7.63 -3.50 1.83
CA ALA A 133 -6.31 -3.62 2.45
C ALA A 133 -6.39 -3.27 3.94
N ARG A 134 -5.39 -3.74 4.68
CA ARG A 134 -5.09 -3.33 6.06
C ARG A 134 -3.77 -2.57 6.07
N GLU A 135 -3.58 -1.68 7.04
CA GLU A 135 -2.27 -1.07 7.27
C GLU A 135 -1.25 -2.15 7.61
N TYR A 136 -0.06 -2.04 7.03
CA TYR A 136 1.01 -3.01 7.21
C TYR A 136 2.38 -2.37 6.99
N TYR A 137 3.24 -2.43 8.00
CA TYR A 137 4.59 -1.84 7.97
C TYR A 137 5.71 -2.85 8.24
N GLY A 138 5.41 -4.16 8.12
CA GLY A 138 6.40 -5.23 8.28
C GLY A 138 6.27 -6.05 9.55
N GLU A 139 5.22 -5.81 10.35
CA GLU A 139 4.84 -6.63 11.50
C GLU A 139 4.30 -8.01 11.07
N ALA A 140 3.88 -8.85 12.02
CA ALA A 140 3.23 -10.12 11.69
C ALA A 140 1.90 -9.87 10.97
N LYS A 141 1.70 -10.52 9.82
CA LYS A 141 0.48 -10.41 9.03
C LYS A 141 -0.71 -11.04 9.78
N THR A 142 -1.84 -10.35 9.76
CA THR A 142 -3.12 -10.90 10.23
C THR A 142 -3.75 -11.72 9.12
N SER A 143 -4.31 -12.89 9.46
CA SER A 143 -4.99 -13.77 8.49
C SER A 143 -6.16 -13.06 7.79
N TRP A 144 -6.32 -13.34 6.51
CA TRP A 144 -7.49 -12.97 5.71
C TRP A 144 -8.51 -14.13 5.60
N CYS A 145 -8.21 -15.28 6.23
CA CYS A 145 -9.09 -16.44 6.29
C CYS A 145 -10.04 -16.33 7.47
N ASN A 146 -11.34 -16.37 7.22
CA ASN A 146 -12.41 -16.45 8.23
C ASN A 146 -13.56 -17.26 7.64
#